data_88c115fad70a0b1b5d45dd3770197709
#
_entry.id   88c115fad70a0b1b5d45dd3770197709
#
_cell.length_a   1.000
_cell.length_b   1.000
_cell.length_c   1.000
_cell.angle_alpha   90.00
_cell.angle_beta   90.00
_cell.angle_gamma   90.00
#
_symmetry.space_group_name_H-M   'P 1'
#
loop_
_entity.id
_entity.type
_entity.pdbx_description
1 polymer ?
#
loop_
_entity_poly.entity_id
_entity_poly.type
_entity_poly.pdbx_seq_one_letter_code
_entity_poly.pdbx_strand_id
1 'polypeptide(L)'
;MAYYTFYVSFALFVLGEIVQSPFFQKVLKWLFLLMIPVSFLVALFTASRQVLFIQAPLIAVLLYIRYLRNKPTHRKVIFIIISICVCAFFVSDLLDIYSNSYLYTRSSENVKDDIRRYLMEDAFNVGLDNFFTGVGTGCYCIVSRYGGFSHTTYIELFANTGILGSLIFIWAILDFLMTQLRRYKSTNDLLFLLFLIFGLFFAFDNFFYVFYSSVWLLGIFLLVAAHSDQHYYSNYS
;
A
#
# COMPACT_ATOMS: atom_id res chain seq x y z
N MET A 1 -2.71 8.94 9.11
CA MET A 1 -1.55 8.45 9.90
C MET A 1 -1.29 6.95 9.70
N ALA A 2 -2.30 6.10 9.70
CA ALA A 2 -2.10 4.64 9.59
C ALA A 2 -1.37 4.19 8.30
N TYR A 3 -1.55 4.87 7.19
CA TYR A 3 -0.83 4.57 5.93
C TYR A 3 0.68 4.81 6.01
N TYR A 4 1.12 5.79 6.80
CA TYR A 4 2.55 6.07 6.94
C TYR A 4 3.30 4.89 7.57
N THR A 5 2.66 4.18 8.50
CA THR A 5 3.29 3.00 9.12
C THR A 5 3.52 1.88 8.11
N PHE A 6 2.64 1.74 7.13
CA PHE A 6 2.76 0.81 6.03
C PHE A 6 3.97 1.14 5.14
N TYR A 7 4.05 2.39 4.65
CA TYR A 7 5.15 2.81 3.79
C TYR A 7 6.49 2.80 4.51
N VAL A 8 6.51 3.19 5.79
CA VAL A 8 7.71 3.11 6.62
C VAL A 8 8.15 1.65 6.81
N SER A 9 7.23 0.73 7.08
CA SER A 9 7.55 -0.70 7.20
C SER A 9 8.15 -1.25 5.91
N PHE A 10 7.56 -0.90 4.76
CA PHE A 10 8.09 -1.31 3.46
C PHE A 10 9.48 -0.70 3.20
N ALA A 11 9.66 0.60 3.45
CA ALA A 11 10.93 1.28 3.26
C ALA A 11 12.03 0.69 4.14
N LEU A 12 11.75 0.39 5.41
CA LEU A 12 12.69 -0.27 6.32
C LEU A 12 13.09 -1.67 5.82
N PHE A 13 12.13 -2.41 5.25
CA PHE A 13 12.42 -3.72 4.68
C PHE A 13 13.36 -3.60 3.48
N VAL A 14 13.03 -2.73 2.50
CA VAL A 14 13.84 -2.52 1.29
C VAL A 14 15.22 -1.99 1.64
N LEU A 15 15.33 -0.99 2.50
CA LEU A 15 16.61 -0.47 2.97
C LEU A 15 17.45 -1.55 3.65
N GLY A 16 16.82 -2.44 4.43
CA GLY A 16 17.50 -3.57 5.05
C GLY A 16 18.07 -4.60 4.05
N GLU A 17 17.61 -4.60 2.79
CA GLU A 17 18.19 -5.44 1.72
C GLU A 17 19.27 -4.70 0.90
N ILE A 18 19.18 -3.36 0.77
CA ILE A 18 20.11 -2.54 -0.03
C ILE A 18 21.39 -2.19 0.74
N VAL A 19 21.27 -1.92 2.05
CA VAL A 19 22.40 -1.44 2.87
C VAL A 19 23.47 -2.53 3.01
N GLN A 20 24.70 -2.19 2.65
CA GLN A 20 25.83 -3.13 2.67
C GLN A 20 26.43 -3.33 4.08
N SER A 21 26.28 -2.35 4.98
CA SER A 21 26.82 -2.44 6.35
C SER A 21 26.03 -3.46 7.18
N PRO A 22 26.67 -4.53 7.71
CA PRO A 22 25.98 -5.59 8.45
C PRO A 22 25.34 -5.07 9.76
N PHE A 23 25.92 -4.04 10.37
CA PHE A 23 25.34 -3.42 11.57
C PHE A 23 24.02 -2.71 11.23
N PHE A 24 24.02 -1.80 10.25
CA PHE A 24 22.81 -1.08 9.85
C PHE A 24 21.75 -2.03 9.29
N GLN A 25 22.16 -3.04 8.54
CA GLN A 25 21.25 -4.07 8.06
C GLN A 25 20.50 -4.75 9.21
N LYS A 26 21.22 -5.11 10.30
CA LYS A 26 20.62 -5.71 11.48
C LYS A 26 19.66 -4.75 12.19
N VAL A 27 20.04 -3.49 12.34
CA VAL A 27 19.18 -2.45 12.94
C VAL A 27 17.91 -2.26 12.13
N LEU A 28 18.00 -2.11 10.83
CA LEU A 28 16.83 -1.94 9.94
C LEU A 28 15.89 -3.16 9.99
N LYS A 29 16.44 -4.37 10.10
CA LYS A 29 15.67 -5.60 10.28
C LYS A 29 14.88 -5.61 11.58
N TRP A 30 15.49 -5.17 12.68
CA TRP A 30 14.80 -5.05 13.96
C TRP A 30 13.73 -3.96 13.95
N LEU A 31 14.03 -2.80 13.35
CA LEU A 31 13.06 -1.72 13.20
C LEU A 31 11.85 -2.16 12.35
N PHE A 32 12.07 -2.90 11.25
CA PHE A 32 10.97 -3.48 10.47
C PHE A 32 10.09 -4.40 11.32
N LEU A 33 10.68 -5.32 12.10
CA LEU A 33 9.92 -6.21 12.97
C LEU A 33 9.15 -5.45 14.06
N LEU A 34 9.74 -4.38 14.62
CA LEU A 34 9.09 -3.52 15.60
C LEU A 34 7.89 -2.75 14.99
N MET A 35 8.01 -2.33 13.74
CA MET A 35 6.94 -1.61 13.06
C MET A 35 5.69 -2.46 12.82
N ILE A 36 5.79 -3.80 12.82
CA ILE A 36 4.63 -4.68 12.64
C ILE A 36 3.58 -4.48 13.75
N PRO A 37 3.90 -4.71 15.04
CA PRO A 37 2.93 -4.47 16.12
C PRO A 37 2.51 -3.01 16.22
N VAL A 38 3.42 -2.05 16.00
CA VAL A 38 3.10 -0.62 15.99
C VAL A 38 2.04 -0.31 14.93
N SER A 39 2.17 -0.86 13.74
CA SER A 39 1.22 -0.67 12.65
C SER A 39 -0.19 -1.20 12.99
N PHE A 40 -0.27 -2.36 13.61
CA PHE A 40 -1.54 -2.92 14.06
C PHE A 40 -2.17 -2.09 15.19
N LEU A 41 -1.40 -1.62 16.16
CA LEU A 41 -1.88 -0.72 17.20
C LEU A 41 -2.43 0.58 16.60
N VAL A 42 -1.68 1.21 15.69
CA VAL A 42 -2.14 2.42 14.99
C VAL A 42 -3.42 2.16 14.21
N ALA A 43 -3.56 1.00 13.55
CA ALA A 43 -4.77 0.62 12.84
C ALA A 43 -5.99 0.51 13.78
N LEU A 44 -5.83 -0.07 14.96
CA LEU A 44 -6.89 -0.18 15.97
C LEU A 44 -7.30 1.21 16.49
N PHE A 45 -6.33 2.06 16.86
CA PHE A 45 -6.62 3.40 17.38
C PHE A 45 -7.22 4.35 16.34
N THR A 46 -6.82 4.23 15.08
CA THR A 46 -7.33 5.09 13.99
C THR A 46 -8.59 4.54 13.33
N ALA A 47 -9.08 3.37 13.75
CA ALA A 47 -10.20 2.66 13.13
C ALA A 47 -10.06 2.51 11.61
N SER A 48 -8.83 2.29 11.13
CA SER A 48 -8.53 2.18 9.72
C SER A 48 -8.67 0.74 9.24
N ARG A 49 -9.87 0.36 8.79
CA ARG A 49 -10.15 -0.98 8.19
C ARG A 49 -9.20 -1.29 7.03
N GLN A 50 -8.89 -0.29 6.21
CA GLN A 50 -8.03 -0.41 5.04
C GLN A 50 -6.61 -0.88 5.39
N VAL A 51 -6.05 -0.38 6.50
CA VAL A 51 -4.72 -0.79 6.95
C VAL A 51 -4.66 -2.29 7.24
N LEU A 52 -5.72 -2.86 7.84
CA LEU A 52 -5.78 -4.29 8.08
C LEU A 52 -5.86 -5.10 6.77
N PHE A 53 -6.68 -4.66 5.81
CA PHE A 53 -6.85 -5.37 4.54
C PHE A 53 -5.65 -5.27 3.60
N ILE A 54 -4.88 -4.19 3.66
CA ILE A 54 -3.73 -3.96 2.78
C ILE A 54 -2.43 -4.30 3.49
N GLN A 55 -2.25 -3.80 4.70
CA GLN A 55 -0.99 -3.91 5.44
C GLN A 55 -0.71 -5.34 5.91
N ALA A 56 -1.70 -6.04 6.44
CA ALA A 56 -1.50 -7.41 6.92
C ALA A 56 -1.07 -8.37 5.80
N PRO A 57 -1.73 -8.42 4.63
CA PRO A 57 -1.26 -9.21 3.49
C PRO A 57 0.14 -8.82 3.02
N LEU A 58 0.46 -7.53 2.94
CA LEU A 58 1.80 -7.11 2.53
C LEU A 58 2.86 -7.58 3.52
N ILE A 59 2.65 -7.37 4.82
CA ILE A 59 3.59 -7.83 5.85
C ILE A 59 3.78 -9.35 5.74
N ALA A 60 2.70 -10.10 5.55
CA ALA A 60 2.78 -11.56 5.36
C ALA A 60 3.63 -11.92 4.13
N VAL A 61 3.46 -11.22 3.01
CA VAL A 61 4.27 -11.43 1.79
C VAL A 61 5.74 -11.07 2.05
N LEU A 62 6.02 -9.94 2.71
CA LEU A 62 7.40 -9.54 3.04
C LEU A 62 8.08 -10.55 3.98
N LEU A 63 7.38 -11.03 5.01
CA LEU A 63 7.87 -12.07 5.91
C LEU A 63 8.11 -13.40 5.17
N TYR A 64 7.20 -13.78 4.27
CA TYR A 64 7.39 -14.97 3.43
C TYR A 64 8.64 -14.85 2.56
N ILE A 65 8.82 -13.74 1.87
CA ILE A 65 9.98 -13.49 1.01
C ILE A 65 11.27 -13.58 1.83
N ARG A 66 11.30 -12.96 2.98
CA ARG A 66 12.51 -12.87 3.81
C ARG A 66 12.88 -14.18 4.49
N TYR A 67 11.91 -14.85 5.08
CA TYR A 67 12.20 -15.97 5.98
C TYR A 67 11.88 -17.33 5.38
N LEU A 68 10.99 -17.42 4.41
CA LEU A 68 10.45 -18.68 3.91
C LEU A 68 10.79 -18.98 2.46
N ARG A 69 11.01 -17.97 1.62
CA ARG A 69 11.22 -18.17 0.16
C ARG A 69 12.24 -19.26 -0.15
N ASN A 70 13.42 -19.17 0.48
CA ASN A 70 14.56 -20.07 0.21
C ASN A 70 14.60 -21.30 1.16
N LYS A 71 13.54 -21.54 1.93
CA LYS A 71 13.49 -22.70 2.83
C LYS A 71 12.77 -23.88 2.16
N PRO A 72 13.13 -25.13 2.51
CA PRO A 72 12.45 -26.30 1.99
C PRO A 72 10.98 -26.33 2.39
N THR A 73 10.15 -26.97 1.59
CA THR A 73 8.69 -26.96 1.71
C THR A 73 8.19 -27.36 3.10
N HIS A 74 8.81 -28.37 3.73
CA HIS A 74 8.42 -28.80 5.06
C HIS A 74 8.55 -27.69 6.12
N ARG A 75 9.59 -26.84 6.06
CA ARG A 75 9.73 -25.69 6.99
C ARG A 75 8.68 -24.62 6.76
N LYS A 76 8.25 -24.41 5.50
CA LYS A 76 7.16 -23.50 5.16
C LYS A 76 5.85 -24.00 5.76
N VAL A 77 5.56 -25.27 5.62
CA VAL A 77 4.36 -25.91 6.19
C VAL A 77 4.38 -25.84 7.72
N ILE A 78 5.49 -26.19 8.36
CA ILE A 78 5.64 -26.11 9.82
C ILE A 78 5.39 -24.67 10.30
N PHE A 79 5.99 -23.67 9.64
CA PHE A 79 5.80 -22.27 10.01
C PHE A 79 4.33 -21.84 9.88
N ILE A 80 3.64 -22.23 8.81
CA ILE A 80 2.21 -21.94 8.62
C ILE A 80 1.38 -22.59 9.72
N ILE A 81 1.63 -23.87 10.03
CA ILE A 81 0.91 -24.59 11.09
C ILE A 81 1.13 -23.88 12.45
N ILE A 82 2.38 -23.57 12.80
CA ILE A 82 2.69 -22.87 14.05
C ILE A 82 1.99 -21.51 14.09
N SER A 83 2.01 -20.76 12.98
CA SER A 83 1.34 -19.46 12.91
C SER A 83 -0.17 -19.58 13.12
N ILE A 84 -0.81 -20.59 12.52
CA ILE A 84 -2.24 -20.86 12.70
C ILE A 84 -2.53 -21.25 14.17
N CYS A 85 -1.71 -22.12 14.76
CA CYS A 85 -1.89 -22.53 16.17
C CYS A 85 -1.73 -21.34 17.14
N VAL A 86 -0.72 -20.48 16.91
CA VAL A 86 -0.54 -19.26 17.71
C VAL A 86 -1.72 -18.31 17.54
N CYS A 87 -2.18 -18.07 16.32
CA CYS A 87 -3.38 -17.26 16.07
C CYS A 87 -4.62 -17.86 16.75
N ALA A 88 -4.82 -19.18 16.65
CA ALA A 88 -5.95 -19.87 17.27
C ALA A 88 -5.90 -19.78 18.80
N PHE A 89 -4.71 -19.84 19.41
CA PHE A 89 -4.55 -19.73 20.87
C PHE A 89 -4.93 -18.33 21.38
N PHE A 90 -4.59 -17.28 20.64
CA PHE A 90 -4.89 -15.91 21.01
C PHE A 90 -6.18 -15.37 20.37
N VAL A 91 -6.97 -16.20 19.68
CA VAL A 91 -8.14 -15.72 18.93
C VAL A 91 -9.18 -15.05 19.82
N SER A 92 -9.43 -15.59 21.03
CA SER A 92 -10.36 -14.99 21.98
C SER A 92 -9.93 -13.61 22.42
N ASP A 93 -8.66 -13.47 22.83
CA ASP A 93 -8.11 -12.20 23.30
C ASP A 93 -8.09 -11.15 22.16
N LEU A 94 -7.77 -11.59 20.95
CA LEU A 94 -7.81 -10.73 19.76
C LEU A 94 -9.23 -10.30 19.40
N LEU A 95 -10.22 -11.19 19.55
CA LEU A 95 -11.64 -10.87 19.33
C LEU A 95 -12.15 -9.91 20.41
N ASP A 96 -11.76 -10.07 21.65
CA ASP A 96 -12.12 -9.15 22.73
C ASP A 96 -11.52 -7.76 22.53
N ILE A 97 -10.23 -7.69 22.17
CA ILE A 97 -9.57 -6.42 21.82
C ILE A 97 -10.27 -5.77 20.62
N TYR A 98 -10.61 -6.54 19.58
CA TYR A 98 -11.31 -6.04 18.41
C TYR A 98 -12.71 -5.56 18.74
N SER A 99 -13.52 -6.35 19.48
CA SER A 99 -14.90 -6.01 19.83
C SER A 99 -15.01 -4.77 20.71
N ASN A 100 -14.01 -4.52 21.56
CA ASN A 100 -13.92 -3.31 22.40
C ASN A 100 -13.25 -2.14 21.72
N SER A 101 -12.78 -2.31 20.47
CA SER A 101 -12.12 -1.24 19.72
C SER A 101 -13.10 -0.33 19.01
N TYR A 102 -12.71 0.94 18.83
CA TYR A 102 -13.46 1.89 17.99
C TYR A 102 -13.57 1.41 16.53
N LEU A 103 -12.66 0.54 16.07
CA LEU A 103 -12.72 -0.10 14.76
C LEU A 103 -13.96 -0.99 14.61
N TYR A 104 -14.32 -1.75 15.64
CA TYR A 104 -15.53 -2.60 15.64
C TYR A 104 -16.80 -1.75 15.55
N THR A 105 -16.92 -0.73 16.40
CA THR A 105 -18.07 0.20 16.37
C THR A 105 -18.25 0.78 14.97
N ARG A 106 -17.18 1.27 14.37
CA ARG A 106 -17.21 1.83 13.02
C ARG A 106 -17.47 0.79 11.92
N SER A 107 -17.07 -0.47 12.11
CA SER A 107 -17.34 -1.53 11.13
C SER A 107 -18.77 -2.07 11.20
N SER A 108 -19.46 -1.88 12.32
CA SER A 108 -20.88 -2.22 12.49
C SER A 108 -21.84 -1.12 12.01
N GLU A 109 -21.33 0.09 11.73
CA GLU A 109 -22.13 1.17 11.14
C GLU A 109 -22.64 0.78 9.74
N ASN A 110 -23.88 1.12 9.45
CA ASN A 110 -24.53 0.81 8.18
C ASN A 110 -23.76 1.44 7.01
N VAL A 111 -23.27 0.61 6.10
CA VAL A 111 -22.53 1.03 4.88
C VAL A 111 -23.40 1.93 3.98
N LYS A 112 -24.74 1.86 4.10
CA LYS A 112 -25.68 2.68 3.30
C LYS A 112 -25.60 4.18 3.62
N ASP A 113 -25.22 4.53 4.84
CA ASP A 113 -25.15 5.92 5.30
C ASP A 113 -23.72 6.48 5.30
N ASP A 114 -22.76 5.75 4.72
CA ASP A 114 -21.38 6.23 4.61
C ASP A 114 -21.31 7.37 3.59
N ILE A 115 -21.03 8.58 4.08
CA ILE A 115 -20.85 9.80 3.27
C ILE A 115 -19.84 9.59 2.12
N ARG A 116 -18.91 8.64 2.26
CA ARG A 116 -17.92 8.31 1.23
C ARG A 116 -18.56 7.85 -0.07
N ARG A 117 -19.68 7.09 0.03
CA ARG A 117 -20.40 6.64 -1.17
C ARG A 117 -20.94 7.83 -1.95
N TYR A 118 -21.54 8.79 -1.25
CA TYR A 118 -22.07 10.01 -1.87
C TYR A 118 -20.96 10.86 -2.47
N LEU A 119 -19.81 10.97 -1.78
CA LEU A 119 -18.64 11.68 -2.31
C LEU A 119 -18.05 10.99 -3.56
N MET A 120 -18.04 9.64 -3.60
CA MET A 120 -17.59 8.90 -4.78
C MET A 120 -18.55 9.06 -5.97
N GLU A 121 -19.87 8.98 -5.72
CA GLU A 121 -20.90 9.20 -6.75
C GLU A 121 -20.84 10.63 -7.28
N ASP A 122 -20.69 11.62 -6.41
CA ASP A 122 -20.56 13.04 -6.78
C ASP A 122 -19.30 13.27 -7.63
N ALA A 123 -18.14 12.76 -7.20
CA ALA A 123 -16.90 12.86 -7.96
C ALA A 123 -16.99 12.21 -9.34
N PHE A 124 -17.62 11.05 -9.43
CA PHE A 124 -17.82 10.37 -10.69
C PHE A 124 -18.71 11.19 -11.64
N ASN A 125 -19.82 11.76 -11.14
CA ASN A 125 -20.70 12.63 -11.92
C ASN A 125 -20.00 13.91 -12.38
N VAL A 126 -19.23 14.57 -11.49
CA VAL A 126 -18.41 15.74 -11.86
C VAL A 126 -17.42 15.38 -12.96
N GLY A 127 -16.81 14.19 -12.91
CA GLY A 127 -15.93 13.68 -13.96
C GLY A 127 -16.65 13.43 -15.26
N LEU A 128 -17.88 12.92 -15.24
CA LEU A 128 -18.70 12.74 -16.46
C LEU A 128 -19.10 14.07 -17.09
N ASP A 129 -19.48 15.06 -16.27
CA ASP A 129 -19.85 16.41 -16.73
C ASP A 129 -18.65 17.14 -17.37
N ASN A 130 -17.42 16.78 -16.94
CA ASN A 130 -16.17 17.38 -17.41
C ASN A 130 -15.23 16.31 -18.01
N PHE A 131 -15.76 15.45 -18.89
CA PHE A 131 -15.20 14.17 -19.29
C PHE A 131 -13.74 14.21 -19.77
N PHE A 132 -13.35 15.18 -20.60
CA PHE A 132 -12.02 15.18 -21.22
C PHE A 132 -10.93 15.72 -20.31
N THR A 133 -11.16 16.83 -19.62
CA THR A 133 -10.13 17.59 -18.90
C THR A 133 -10.36 17.68 -17.40
N GLY A 134 -11.53 17.24 -16.91
CA GLY A 134 -11.92 17.41 -15.52
C GLY A 134 -12.15 18.89 -15.16
N VAL A 135 -12.31 19.14 -13.87
CA VAL A 135 -12.53 20.48 -13.31
C VAL A 135 -11.25 21.23 -12.94
N GLY A 136 -10.10 20.60 -13.11
CA GLY A 136 -8.79 21.13 -12.70
C GLY A 136 -8.20 20.38 -11.52
N THR A 137 -6.88 20.28 -11.48
CA THR A 137 -6.15 19.53 -10.44
C THR A 137 -6.44 20.07 -9.06
N GLY A 138 -6.99 19.23 -8.16
CA GLY A 138 -7.35 19.59 -6.79
C GLY A 138 -8.63 20.42 -6.66
N CYS A 139 -9.34 20.70 -7.74
CA CYS A 139 -10.56 21.54 -7.72
C CYS A 139 -11.82 20.77 -7.38
N TYR A 140 -11.82 19.43 -7.43
CA TYR A 140 -13.01 18.64 -7.13
C TYR A 140 -13.62 18.99 -5.78
N CYS A 141 -12.82 19.10 -4.71
CA CYS A 141 -13.33 19.44 -3.37
C CYS A 141 -14.02 20.82 -3.29
N ILE A 142 -13.74 21.73 -4.25
CA ILE A 142 -14.35 23.06 -4.33
C ILE A 142 -15.69 22.98 -5.03
N VAL A 143 -15.81 22.16 -6.08
CA VAL A 143 -17.03 22.03 -6.88
C VAL A 143 -17.98 20.95 -6.34
N SER A 144 -17.49 20.08 -5.47
CA SER A 144 -18.24 19.00 -4.83
C SER A 144 -19.41 19.57 -4.00
N ARG A 145 -20.58 18.95 -4.14
CA ARG A 145 -21.77 19.27 -3.32
C ARG A 145 -21.55 19.08 -1.83
N TYR A 146 -20.58 18.24 -1.46
CA TYR A 146 -20.30 17.85 -0.07
C TYR A 146 -19.04 18.52 0.50
N GLY A 147 -18.29 19.29 -0.33
CA GLY A 147 -17.08 19.99 0.10
C GLY A 147 -15.96 19.08 0.59
N GLY A 148 -15.90 17.84 0.13
CA GLY A 148 -14.95 16.83 0.60
C GLY A 148 -14.28 16.05 -0.54
N PHE A 149 -13.28 15.25 -0.19
CA PHE A 149 -12.58 14.36 -1.13
C PHE A 149 -13.34 13.04 -1.32
N SER A 150 -13.24 12.44 -2.53
CA SER A 150 -13.95 11.20 -2.89
C SER A 150 -13.48 9.95 -2.11
N HIS A 151 -12.34 10.02 -1.44
CA HIS A 151 -11.67 8.89 -0.78
C HIS A 151 -11.22 7.76 -1.72
N THR A 152 -11.17 7.99 -3.03
CA THR A 152 -10.58 7.09 -4.02
C THR A 152 -9.79 7.89 -5.05
N THR A 153 -8.52 7.57 -5.23
CA THR A 153 -7.63 8.29 -6.15
C THR A 153 -8.13 8.23 -7.58
N TYR A 154 -8.61 7.08 -8.04
CA TYR A 154 -9.03 6.92 -9.44
C TYR A 154 -10.22 7.78 -9.81
N ILE A 155 -11.27 7.81 -8.96
CA ILE A 155 -12.48 8.60 -9.22
C ILE A 155 -12.19 10.09 -9.07
N GLU A 156 -11.43 10.47 -8.04
CA GLU A 156 -11.08 11.86 -7.80
C GLU A 156 -10.14 12.41 -8.88
N LEU A 157 -9.21 11.58 -9.37
CA LEU A 157 -8.37 11.94 -10.49
C LEU A 157 -9.21 12.16 -11.76
N PHE A 158 -10.20 11.29 -11.99
CA PHE A 158 -11.14 11.46 -13.10
C PHE A 158 -11.95 12.75 -13.00
N ALA A 159 -12.45 13.09 -11.82
CA ALA A 159 -13.12 14.37 -11.58
C ALA A 159 -12.19 15.58 -11.84
N ASN A 160 -10.95 15.50 -11.38
CA ASN A 160 -9.99 16.61 -11.46
C ASN A 160 -9.36 16.78 -12.84
N THR A 161 -9.03 15.69 -13.55
CA THR A 161 -8.20 15.71 -14.79
C THR A 161 -8.88 15.08 -15.99
N GLY A 162 -10.12 14.61 -15.82
CA GLY A 162 -10.87 13.93 -16.86
C GLY A 162 -10.25 12.58 -17.24
N ILE A 163 -10.74 12.07 -18.39
CA ILE A 163 -10.28 10.78 -18.91
C ILE A 163 -8.80 10.81 -19.33
N LEU A 164 -8.32 11.95 -19.85
CA LEU A 164 -6.95 12.08 -20.32
C LEU A 164 -5.94 11.90 -19.18
N GLY A 165 -6.11 12.63 -18.08
CA GLY A 165 -5.22 12.51 -16.91
C GLY A 165 -5.33 11.13 -16.24
N SER A 166 -6.54 10.56 -16.18
CA SER A 166 -6.76 9.23 -15.62
C SER A 166 -6.05 8.14 -16.44
N LEU A 167 -6.09 8.20 -17.77
CA LEU A 167 -5.39 7.26 -18.63
C LEU A 167 -3.87 7.37 -18.50
N ILE A 168 -3.33 8.60 -18.42
CA ILE A 168 -1.89 8.82 -18.18
C ILE A 168 -1.46 8.21 -16.85
N PHE A 169 -2.25 8.41 -15.78
CA PHE A 169 -1.95 7.86 -14.46
C PHE A 169 -1.98 6.32 -14.45
N ILE A 170 -3.01 5.72 -15.02
CA ILE A 170 -3.13 4.26 -15.14
C ILE A 170 -1.98 3.71 -15.97
N TRP A 171 -1.67 4.35 -17.10
CA TRP A 171 -0.55 3.96 -17.93
C TRP A 171 0.78 4.01 -17.18
N ALA A 172 1.04 5.06 -16.39
CA ALA A 172 2.25 5.17 -15.60
C ALA A 172 2.39 4.04 -14.56
N ILE A 173 1.28 3.65 -13.90
CA ILE A 173 1.27 2.50 -12.99
C ILE A 173 1.57 1.21 -13.76
N LEU A 174 0.91 0.99 -14.89
CA LEU A 174 1.10 -0.22 -15.69
C LEU A 174 2.53 -0.32 -16.25
N ASP A 175 3.08 0.78 -16.75
CA ASP A 175 4.46 0.84 -17.25
C ASP A 175 5.46 0.50 -16.14
N PHE A 176 5.27 1.07 -14.94
CA PHE A 176 6.10 0.73 -13.78
C PHE A 176 6.02 -0.77 -13.46
N LEU A 177 4.82 -1.33 -13.33
CA LEU A 177 4.62 -2.75 -13.02
C LEU A 177 5.25 -3.66 -14.06
N MET A 178 5.05 -3.36 -15.34
CA MET A 178 5.62 -4.13 -16.44
C MET A 178 7.15 -4.04 -16.48
N THR A 179 7.71 -2.87 -16.19
CA THR A 179 9.15 -2.66 -16.11
C THR A 179 9.76 -3.49 -14.97
N GLN A 180 9.19 -3.42 -13.74
CA GLN A 180 9.68 -4.22 -12.62
C GLN A 180 9.55 -5.72 -12.89
N LEU A 181 8.45 -6.16 -13.53
CA LEU A 181 8.24 -7.56 -13.89
C LEU A 181 9.28 -8.06 -14.92
N ARG A 182 9.57 -7.27 -15.95
CA ARG A 182 10.59 -7.59 -16.97
C ARG A 182 11.97 -7.70 -16.33
N ARG A 183 12.35 -6.73 -15.48
CA ARG A 183 13.62 -6.73 -14.75
C ARG A 183 13.75 -7.93 -13.83
N TYR A 184 12.70 -8.23 -13.05
CA TYR A 184 12.69 -9.42 -12.21
C TYR A 184 12.88 -10.71 -13.00
N LYS A 185 12.18 -10.84 -14.14
CA LYS A 185 12.34 -12.02 -15.01
C LYS A 185 13.73 -12.16 -15.62
N SER A 186 14.42 -11.06 -15.93
CA SER A 186 15.74 -11.09 -16.53
C SER A 186 16.87 -11.30 -15.51
N THR A 187 16.77 -10.73 -14.33
CA THR A 187 17.85 -10.75 -13.31
C THR A 187 17.59 -11.72 -12.16
N ASN A 188 16.32 -12.10 -11.93
CA ASN A 188 15.85 -12.82 -10.73
C ASN A 188 16.22 -12.10 -9.42
N ASP A 189 16.46 -10.78 -9.47
CA ASP A 189 16.82 -9.96 -8.33
C ASP A 189 15.60 -9.70 -7.44
N LEU A 190 15.77 -9.94 -6.14
CA LEU A 190 14.75 -9.75 -5.12
C LEU A 190 14.22 -8.30 -5.08
N LEU A 191 15.08 -7.33 -5.35
CA LEU A 191 14.73 -5.92 -5.30
C LEU A 191 13.60 -5.58 -6.29
N PHE A 192 13.68 -6.07 -7.53
CA PHE A 192 12.63 -5.85 -8.54
C PHE A 192 11.32 -6.54 -8.18
N LEU A 193 11.39 -7.72 -7.53
CA LEU A 193 10.20 -8.38 -7.00
C LEU A 193 9.55 -7.54 -5.90
N LEU A 194 10.33 -6.96 -5.00
CA LEU A 194 9.81 -6.10 -3.95
C LEU A 194 9.12 -4.86 -4.51
N PHE A 195 9.72 -4.22 -5.53
CA PHE A 195 9.09 -3.08 -6.20
C PHE A 195 7.84 -3.46 -6.96
N LEU A 196 7.81 -4.63 -7.60
CA LEU A 196 6.60 -5.13 -8.26
C LEU A 196 5.47 -5.31 -7.24
N ILE A 197 5.75 -5.95 -6.10
CA ILE A 197 4.78 -6.16 -5.03
C ILE A 197 4.29 -4.82 -4.48
N PHE A 198 5.20 -3.89 -4.22
CA PHE A 198 4.86 -2.55 -3.76
C PHE A 198 3.95 -1.83 -4.77
N GLY A 199 4.28 -1.86 -6.05
CA GLY A 199 3.48 -1.25 -7.10
C GLY A 199 2.07 -1.84 -7.20
N LEU A 200 1.92 -3.16 -7.04
CA LEU A 200 0.62 -3.82 -7.00
C LEU A 200 -0.21 -3.36 -5.78
N PHE A 201 0.40 -3.30 -4.60
CA PHE A 201 -0.27 -2.80 -3.40
C PHE A 201 -0.60 -1.32 -3.52
N PHE A 202 0.29 -0.51 -4.08
CA PHE A 202 0.03 0.90 -4.35
C PHE A 202 -1.17 1.07 -5.30
N ALA A 203 -1.21 0.33 -6.42
CA ALA A 203 -2.32 0.37 -7.35
C ALA A 203 -3.65 -0.02 -6.67
N PHE A 204 -3.63 -1.05 -5.83
CA PHE A 204 -4.81 -1.48 -5.08
C PHE A 204 -5.25 -0.45 -4.03
N ASP A 205 -4.32 0.14 -3.31
CA ASP A 205 -4.60 1.11 -2.24
C ASP A 205 -5.24 2.40 -2.77
N ASN A 206 -4.94 2.77 -4.02
CA ASN A 206 -5.56 3.91 -4.69
C ASN A 206 -7.09 3.78 -4.91
N PHE A 207 -7.67 2.59 -4.76
CA PHE A 207 -9.14 2.43 -4.71
C PHE A 207 -9.76 2.92 -3.40
N PHE A 208 -8.97 3.03 -2.33
CA PHE A 208 -9.46 3.31 -0.98
C PHE A 208 -8.93 4.61 -0.39
N TYR A 209 -8.01 5.28 -1.07
CA TYR A 209 -7.37 6.49 -0.57
C TYR A 209 -6.98 7.45 -1.69
N VAL A 210 -6.79 8.73 -1.34
CA VAL A 210 -6.37 9.79 -2.28
C VAL A 210 -4.90 10.10 -2.06
N PHE A 211 -4.05 9.64 -2.97
CA PHE A 211 -2.59 9.80 -2.88
C PHE A 211 -2.03 11.02 -3.59
N TYR A 212 -2.76 11.57 -4.57
CA TYR A 212 -2.22 12.66 -5.37
C TYR A 212 -1.84 13.91 -4.56
N SER A 213 -2.40 14.07 -3.37
CA SER A 213 -2.00 15.12 -2.41
C SER A 213 -0.68 14.82 -1.69
N SER A 214 -0.17 13.61 -1.81
CA SER A 214 1.04 13.12 -1.13
C SER A 214 2.19 12.99 -2.13
N VAL A 215 2.52 14.07 -2.82
CA VAL A 215 3.53 14.15 -3.90
C VAL A 215 4.89 13.58 -3.46
N TRP A 216 5.25 13.68 -2.20
CA TRP A 216 6.48 13.16 -1.65
C TRP A 216 6.56 11.62 -1.66
N LEU A 217 5.44 10.92 -1.52
CA LEU A 217 5.40 9.45 -1.65
C LEU A 217 5.68 9.01 -3.07
N LEU A 218 5.13 9.72 -4.05
CA LEU A 218 5.45 9.51 -5.45
C LEU A 218 6.94 9.80 -5.73
N GLY A 219 7.48 10.84 -5.11
CA GLY A 219 8.90 11.19 -5.20
C GLY A 219 9.81 10.09 -4.65
N ILE A 220 9.53 9.54 -3.47
CA ILE A 220 10.26 8.40 -2.91
C ILE A 220 10.16 7.18 -3.83
N PHE A 221 8.97 6.90 -4.35
CA PHE A 221 8.75 5.80 -5.27
C PHE A 221 9.57 5.95 -6.57
N LEU A 222 9.61 7.15 -7.14
CA LEU A 222 10.41 7.46 -8.34
C LEU A 222 11.92 7.43 -8.05
N LEU A 223 12.36 7.93 -6.89
CA LEU A 223 13.78 7.89 -6.49
C LEU A 223 14.26 6.45 -6.29
N VAL A 224 13.47 5.61 -5.68
CA VAL A 224 13.78 4.20 -5.50
C VAL A 224 13.79 3.47 -6.84
N ALA A 225 12.85 3.78 -7.72
CA ALA A 225 12.83 3.24 -9.07
C ALA A 225 14.06 3.70 -9.90
N ALA A 226 14.46 4.96 -9.79
CA ALA A 226 15.64 5.51 -10.47
C ALA A 226 16.96 4.91 -9.92
N HIS A 227 17.05 4.71 -8.59
CA HIS A 227 18.22 4.07 -7.99
C HIS A 227 18.37 2.61 -8.46
N SER A 228 17.28 1.90 -8.65
CA SER A 228 17.30 0.55 -9.22
C SER A 228 17.84 0.52 -10.65
N ASP A 229 17.68 1.60 -11.42
CA ASP A 229 18.24 1.72 -12.76
C ASP A 229 19.78 1.85 -12.75
N GLN A 230 20.34 2.65 -11.85
CA GLN A 230 21.79 2.80 -11.74
C GLN A 230 22.48 1.47 -11.35
N HIS A 231 21.89 0.71 -10.47
CA HIS A 231 22.39 -0.63 -10.10
C HIS A 231 22.32 -1.64 -11.25
N TYR A 232 21.31 -1.53 -12.11
CA TYR A 232 21.18 -2.41 -13.28
C TYR A 232 22.34 -2.18 -14.27
N TYR A 233 22.65 -0.93 -14.59
CA TYR A 233 23.73 -0.60 -15.54
C TYR A 233 25.13 -0.85 -14.99
N SER A 234 25.38 -0.66 -13.67
CA SER A 234 26.69 -0.89 -13.06
C SER A 234 27.10 -2.35 -12.95
N ASN A 235 26.16 -3.28 -12.97
CA ASN A 235 26.44 -4.71 -12.87
C ASN A 235 26.59 -5.40 -14.25
N TYR A 236 26.33 -4.69 -15.34
CA TYR A 236 26.40 -5.21 -16.72
C TYR A 236 27.37 -4.41 -17.62
N SER A 237 28.07 -3.40 -17.09
CA SER A 237 29.19 -2.69 -17.70
C SER A 237 30.53 -3.21 -17.16
#